data_633c381ed99240e0b5470f647bab9c00
#
_entry.id   633c381ed99240e0b5470f647bab9c00
#
_cell.length_a   1.000
_cell.length_b   1.000
_cell.length_c   1.000
_cell.angle_alpha   90.00
_cell.angle_beta   90.00
_cell.angle_gamma   90.00
#
_symmetry.space_group_name_H-M   'P 1'
#
loop_
_entity.id
_entity.type
_entity.pdbx_description
1 polymer ?
#
loop_
_entity_poly.entity_id
_entity_poly.type
_entity_poly.pdbx_seq_one_letter_code
_entity_poly.pdbx_strand_id
1 'polypeptide(L)'
;PELVREHYDQLAFNGDDIVGAITAPKSAERAELINTWSDALDRLAKDQTLSQAGRIWATSGKVALVRLDNKDGALPAPLLEEVRAQAARADRETTDLNERQSVIYSAGSMLARAGLLDESDALIIRELKRSHSPYYYMLVLASNAKKRNTPAGNTAAIDWARQGYETSVGPATRLEWGGSYVRYLIDLTPQDEAQIEKAAASVIGELRTDPGAFSGRSQRTLERMSGRLAAWNKNG
;
A
#
# COMPACT_ATOMS: atom_id res chain seq x y z
N PRO A 1 -13.82 -5.45 -24.63
CA PRO A 1 -12.49 -5.76 -24.04
C PRO A 1 -11.57 -4.54 -24.04
N GLU A 2 -11.51 -3.74 -25.11
CA GLU A 2 -10.65 -2.59 -25.28
C GLU A 2 -10.95 -1.49 -24.26
N LEU A 3 -12.18 -1.06 -24.14
CA LEU A 3 -12.63 -0.04 -23.19
C LEU A 3 -12.24 -0.36 -21.73
N VAL A 4 -12.28 -1.63 -21.33
CA VAL A 4 -11.91 -2.07 -19.98
C VAL A 4 -10.41 -1.89 -19.73
N ARG A 5 -9.55 -2.08 -20.75
CA ARG A 5 -8.11 -1.82 -20.65
C ARG A 5 -7.79 -0.33 -20.61
N GLU A 6 -8.46 0.48 -21.43
CA GLU A 6 -8.28 1.93 -21.45
C GLU A 6 -8.56 2.58 -20.09
N HIS A 7 -9.49 1.99 -19.33
CA HIS A 7 -9.85 2.46 -17.98
C HIS A 7 -9.25 1.60 -16.85
N TYR A 8 -8.14 0.91 -17.12
CA TYR A 8 -7.51 0.02 -16.14
C TYR A 8 -7.24 0.71 -14.79
N ASP A 9 -6.64 1.90 -14.79
CA ASP A 9 -6.28 2.61 -13.56
C ASP A 9 -7.51 2.97 -12.72
N GLN A 10 -8.59 3.44 -13.36
CA GLN A 10 -9.86 3.74 -12.69
C GLN A 10 -10.47 2.48 -12.10
N LEU A 11 -10.43 1.37 -12.85
CA LEU A 11 -11.01 0.11 -12.42
C LEU A 11 -10.22 -0.53 -11.27
N ALA A 12 -8.89 -0.63 -11.41
CA ALA A 12 -8.06 -1.39 -10.48
C ALA A 12 -7.63 -0.61 -9.22
N PHE A 13 -7.49 0.73 -9.30
CA PHE A 13 -6.95 1.54 -8.21
C PHE A 13 -7.95 2.51 -7.58
N ASN A 14 -8.97 2.94 -8.32
CA ASN A 14 -9.92 3.97 -7.85
C ASN A 14 -11.36 3.44 -7.77
N GLY A 15 -11.59 2.16 -8.02
CA GLY A 15 -12.94 1.59 -8.10
C GLY A 15 -13.74 1.73 -6.80
N ASP A 16 -13.11 1.46 -5.68
CA ASP A 16 -13.72 1.61 -4.36
C ASP A 16 -14.04 3.07 -4.03
N ASP A 17 -13.14 4.01 -4.32
CA ASP A 17 -13.38 5.45 -4.10
C ASP A 17 -14.54 5.94 -4.98
N ILE A 18 -14.57 5.58 -6.28
CA ILE A 18 -15.63 5.99 -7.21
C ILE A 18 -16.97 5.41 -6.77
N VAL A 19 -17.04 4.09 -6.58
CA VAL A 19 -18.28 3.41 -6.16
C VAL A 19 -18.75 3.96 -4.81
N GLY A 20 -17.83 4.17 -3.87
CA GLY A 20 -18.12 4.75 -2.56
C GLY A 20 -18.69 6.15 -2.60
N ALA A 21 -18.22 6.98 -3.55
CA ALA A 21 -18.65 8.37 -3.70
C ALA A 21 -20.01 8.53 -4.35
N ILE A 22 -20.38 7.65 -5.29
CA ILE A 22 -21.60 7.79 -6.10
C ILE A 22 -22.77 6.93 -5.63
N THR A 23 -22.57 6.06 -4.64
CA THR A 23 -23.63 5.17 -4.12
C THR A 23 -23.75 5.24 -2.61
N ALA A 24 -24.96 5.04 -2.09
CA ALA A 24 -25.18 4.95 -0.64
C ALA A 24 -24.63 3.62 -0.07
N PRO A 25 -24.08 3.63 1.17
CA PRO A 25 -23.63 2.41 1.84
C PRO A 25 -24.72 1.33 1.89
N LYS A 26 -24.37 0.10 1.53
CA LYS A 26 -25.24 -1.09 1.56
C LYS A 26 -26.51 -0.97 0.68
N SER A 27 -26.53 -0.06 -0.29
CA SER A 27 -27.66 0.07 -1.21
C SER A 27 -27.66 -1.01 -2.31
N ALA A 28 -28.80 -1.25 -2.94
CA ALA A 28 -28.92 -2.16 -4.07
C ALA A 28 -28.08 -1.69 -5.27
N GLU A 29 -28.07 -0.39 -5.52
CA GLU A 29 -27.27 0.24 -6.58
C GLU A 29 -25.76 0.02 -6.34
N ARG A 30 -25.30 0.12 -5.08
CA ARG A 30 -23.90 -0.19 -4.72
C ARG A 30 -23.57 -1.66 -5.00
N ALA A 31 -24.44 -2.56 -4.61
CA ALA A 31 -24.23 -3.99 -4.82
C ALA A 31 -24.18 -4.33 -6.33
N GLU A 32 -25.08 -3.77 -7.14
CA GLU A 32 -25.09 -3.94 -8.59
C GLU A 32 -23.81 -3.38 -9.24
N LEU A 33 -23.39 -2.20 -8.81
CA LEU A 33 -22.17 -1.56 -9.35
C LEU A 33 -20.91 -2.32 -8.95
N ILE A 34 -20.82 -2.82 -7.70
CA ILE A 34 -19.72 -3.70 -7.25
C ILE A 34 -19.65 -4.96 -8.12
N ASN A 35 -20.78 -5.60 -8.41
CA ASN A 35 -20.82 -6.80 -9.26
C ASN A 35 -20.33 -6.49 -10.68
N THR A 36 -20.87 -5.45 -11.31
CA THR A 36 -20.48 -5.02 -12.67
C THR A 36 -19.00 -4.68 -12.74
N TRP A 37 -18.47 -3.98 -11.72
CA TRP A 37 -17.06 -3.60 -11.64
C TRP A 37 -16.17 -4.83 -11.42
N SER A 38 -16.61 -5.75 -10.57
CA SER A 38 -15.90 -7.01 -10.33
C SER A 38 -15.78 -7.87 -11.58
N ASP A 39 -16.82 -7.94 -12.41
CA ASP A 39 -16.78 -8.62 -13.70
C ASP A 39 -15.75 -7.99 -14.66
N ALA A 40 -15.61 -6.67 -14.66
CA ALA A 40 -14.59 -5.98 -15.44
C ALA A 40 -13.17 -6.30 -14.92
N LEU A 41 -12.98 -6.30 -13.59
CA LEU A 41 -11.73 -6.65 -12.94
C LEU A 41 -11.34 -8.12 -13.18
N ASP A 42 -12.30 -9.04 -13.22
CA ASP A 42 -12.07 -10.44 -13.56
C ASP A 42 -11.52 -10.63 -14.98
N ARG A 43 -12.00 -9.81 -15.93
CA ARG A 43 -11.46 -9.80 -17.29
C ARG A 43 -10.00 -9.28 -17.30
N LEU A 44 -9.71 -8.21 -16.56
CA LEU A 44 -8.36 -7.66 -16.43
C LEU A 44 -7.41 -8.65 -15.72
N ALA A 45 -7.86 -9.33 -14.66
CA ALA A 45 -7.06 -10.33 -13.96
C ALA A 45 -6.66 -11.53 -14.84
N LYS A 46 -7.43 -11.81 -15.89
CA LYS A 46 -7.19 -12.89 -16.88
C LYS A 46 -6.49 -12.41 -18.16
N ASP A 47 -6.36 -11.09 -18.35
CA ASP A 47 -5.80 -10.52 -19.58
C ASP A 47 -4.29 -10.70 -19.65
N GLN A 48 -3.83 -11.59 -20.54
CA GLN A 48 -2.41 -11.91 -20.73
C GLN A 48 -1.62 -10.76 -21.39
N THR A 49 -2.27 -9.72 -21.88
CA THR A 49 -1.59 -8.53 -22.42
C THR A 49 -1.15 -7.57 -21.30
N LEU A 50 -1.72 -7.71 -20.09
CA LEU A 50 -1.27 -7.00 -18.90
C LEU A 50 -0.07 -7.70 -18.27
N SER A 51 0.80 -6.89 -17.62
CA SER A 51 1.85 -7.45 -16.78
C SER A 51 1.27 -8.32 -15.66
N GLN A 52 2.08 -9.23 -15.12
CA GLN A 52 1.62 -10.06 -14.00
C GLN A 52 1.23 -9.21 -12.78
N ALA A 53 2.00 -8.15 -12.48
CA ALA A 53 1.64 -7.19 -11.44
C ALA A 53 0.29 -6.50 -11.73
N GLY A 54 0.02 -6.12 -12.97
CA GLY A 54 -1.26 -5.53 -13.37
C GLY A 54 -2.44 -6.47 -13.12
N ARG A 55 -2.31 -7.75 -13.46
CA ARG A 55 -3.36 -8.75 -13.18
C ARG A 55 -3.62 -8.92 -11.68
N ILE A 56 -2.57 -8.87 -10.85
CA ILE A 56 -2.67 -8.93 -9.40
C ILE A 56 -3.41 -7.70 -8.87
N TRP A 57 -3.11 -6.49 -9.38
CA TRP A 57 -3.82 -5.28 -8.98
C TRP A 57 -5.30 -5.29 -9.36
N ALA A 58 -5.68 -5.90 -10.47
CA ALA A 58 -7.10 -6.11 -10.81
C ALA A 58 -7.82 -6.94 -9.74
N THR A 59 -7.24 -8.06 -9.28
CA THR A 59 -7.80 -8.84 -8.16
C THR A 59 -7.79 -8.05 -6.84
N SER A 60 -6.75 -7.26 -6.60
CA SER A 60 -6.69 -6.36 -5.44
C SER A 60 -7.81 -5.31 -5.44
N GLY A 61 -8.21 -4.82 -6.61
CA GLY A 61 -9.37 -3.92 -6.80
C GLY A 61 -10.69 -4.59 -6.39
N LYS A 62 -10.90 -5.86 -6.74
CA LYS A 62 -12.06 -6.64 -6.27
C LYS A 62 -12.12 -6.70 -4.74
N VAL A 63 -10.98 -6.97 -4.11
CA VAL A 63 -10.88 -6.97 -2.63
C VAL A 63 -11.27 -5.60 -2.07
N ALA A 64 -10.82 -4.50 -2.67
CA ALA A 64 -11.15 -3.15 -2.23
C ALA A 64 -12.66 -2.87 -2.32
N LEU A 65 -13.31 -3.25 -3.42
CA LEU A 65 -14.76 -3.12 -3.59
C LEU A 65 -15.56 -3.88 -2.54
N VAL A 66 -15.19 -5.13 -2.27
CA VAL A 66 -15.87 -5.93 -1.22
C VAL A 66 -15.67 -5.31 0.17
N ARG A 67 -14.53 -4.63 0.40
CA ARG A 67 -14.23 -3.95 1.66
C ARG A 67 -15.05 -2.66 1.88
N LEU A 68 -15.67 -2.08 0.87
CA LEU A 68 -16.49 -0.86 1.00
C LEU A 68 -17.57 -0.99 2.08
N ASP A 69 -18.31 -2.09 2.06
CA ASP A 69 -19.40 -2.34 3.00
C ASP A 69 -19.04 -3.36 4.09
N ASN A 70 -17.83 -3.91 4.06
CA ASN A 70 -17.33 -4.95 4.97
C ASN A 70 -15.85 -4.71 5.34
N LYS A 71 -15.57 -3.57 5.99
CA LYS A 71 -14.19 -3.12 6.27
C LYS A 71 -13.35 -4.16 7.01
N ASP A 72 -13.90 -4.74 8.07
CA ASP A 72 -13.19 -5.63 9.00
C ASP A 72 -13.74 -7.07 9.00
N GLY A 73 -14.78 -7.33 8.22
CA GLY A 73 -15.40 -8.64 8.15
C GLY A 73 -14.62 -9.63 7.29
N ALA A 74 -14.97 -10.90 7.39
CA ALA A 74 -14.41 -11.95 6.55
C ALA A 74 -14.77 -11.70 5.07
N LEU A 75 -13.77 -11.85 4.19
CA LEU A 75 -14.03 -11.86 2.75
C LEU A 75 -14.67 -13.19 2.33
N PRO A 76 -15.44 -13.21 1.22
CA PRO A 76 -15.97 -14.44 0.65
C PRO A 76 -14.87 -15.48 0.41
N ALA A 77 -15.10 -16.72 0.80
CA ALA A 77 -14.11 -17.79 0.65
C ALA A 77 -13.57 -17.95 -0.78
N PRO A 78 -14.40 -17.88 -1.85
CA PRO A 78 -13.88 -17.96 -3.22
C PRO A 78 -12.89 -16.83 -3.56
N LEU A 79 -13.12 -15.61 -3.06
CA LEU A 79 -12.20 -14.49 -3.28
C LEU A 79 -10.88 -14.69 -2.52
N LEU A 80 -10.92 -15.21 -1.30
CA LEU A 80 -9.71 -15.55 -0.54
C LEU A 80 -8.88 -16.65 -1.23
N GLU A 81 -9.55 -17.66 -1.79
CA GLU A 81 -8.88 -18.71 -2.57
C GLU A 81 -8.23 -18.16 -3.83
N GLU A 82 -8.93 -17.27 -4.55
CA GLU A 82 -8.39 -16.58 -5.73
C GLU A 82 -7.14 -15.76 -5.38
N VAL A 83 -7.21 -14.96 -4.30
CA VAL A 83 -6.09 -14.15 -3.79
C VAL A 83 -4.87 -15.02 -3.48
N ARG A 84 -5.06 -16.13 -2.74
CA ARG A 84 -3.99 -17.08 -2.41
C ARG A 84 -3.39 -17.75 -3.64
N ALA A 85 -4.25 -18.23 -4.53
CA ALA A 85 -3.83 -18.89 -5.77
C ALA A 85 -3.00 -17.96 -6.65
N GLN A 86 -3.41 -16.70 -6.75
CA GLN A 86 -2.70 -15.70 -7.56
C GLN A 86 -1.36 -15.30 -6.92
N ALA A 87 -1.30 -15.12 -5.60
CA ALA A 87 -0.06 -14.83 -4.89
C ALA A 87 0.94 -16.01 -4.99
N ALA A 88 0.47 -17.24 -4.82
CA ALA A 88 1.29 -18.44 -4.96
C ALA A 88 1.81 -18.63 -6.40
N ARG A 89 0.99 -18.31 -7.40
CA ARG A 89 1.41 -18.32 -8.81
C ARG A 89 2.49 -17.29 -9.07
N ALA A 90 2.29 -16.06 -8.58
CA ALA A 90 3.24 -14.97 -8.70
C ALA A 90 4.62 -15.34 -8.12
N ASP A 91 4.65 -15.91 -6.92
CA ASP A 91 5.89 -16.35 -6.26
C ASP A 91 6.61 -17.45 -7.04
N ARG A 92 5.87 -18.42 -7.59
CA ARG A 92 6.42 -19.56 -8.29
C ARG A 92 6.90 -19.23 -9.71
N GLU A 93 6.14 -18.43 -10.45
CA GLU A 93 6.32 -18.25 -11.89
C GLU A 93 7.21 -17.06 -12.25
N THR A 94 7.36 -16.06 -11.35
CA THR A 94 8.20 -14.90 -11.60
C THR A 94 9.64 -15.18 -11.17
N THR A 95 10.50 -15.46 -12.12
CA THR A 95 11.93 -15.81 -11.86
C THR A 95 12.89 -14.66 -12.15
N ASP A 96 12.54 -13.73 -13.06
CA ASP A 96 13.34 -12.53 -13.31
C ASP A 96 13.30 -11.59 -12.09
N LEU A 97 14.49 -11.17 -11.62
CA LEU A 97 14.63 -10.40 -10.38
C LEU A 97 14.03 -8.99 -10.49
N ASN A 98 14.06 -8.37 -11.67
CA ASN A 98 13.50 -7.02 -11.85
C ASN A 98 11.96 -7.06 -11.89
N GLU A 99 11.42 -8.02 -12.64
CA GLU A 99 9.96 -8.23 -12.66
C GLU A 99 9.46 -8.64 -11.28
N ARG A 100 10.21 -9.51 -10.59
CA ARG A 100 9.87 -10.03 -9.26
C ARG A 100 9.69 -8.90 -8.23
N GLN A 101 10.47 -7.82 -8.34
CA GLN A 101 10.32 -6.64 -7.46
C GLN A 101 8.89 -6.09 -7.47
N SER A 102 8.30 -5.91 -8.62
CA SER A 102 6.93 -5.37 -8.76
C SER A 102 5.86 -6.43 -8.49
N VAL A 103 6.07 -7.66 -8.94
CA VAL A 103 5.10 -8.75 -8.83
C VAL A 103 4.93 -9.18 -7.37
N ILE A 104 6.02 -9.39 -6.62
CA ILE A 104 5.94 -9.79 -5.22
C ILE A 104 5.41 -8.65 -4.33
N TYR A 105 5.80 -7.39 -4.63
CA TYR A 105 5.19 -6.23 -3.98
C TYR A 105 3.66 -6.21 -4.15
N SER A 106 3.19 -6.42 -5.37
CA SER A 106 1.76 -6.44 -5.68
C SER A 106 1.05 -7.61 -4.99
N ALA A 107 1.65 -8.81 -5.02
CA ALA A 107 1.08 -9.99 -4.38
C ALA A 107 1.01 -9.85 -2.84
N GLY A 108 2.07 -9.37 -2.21
CA GLY A 108 2.09 -9.09 -0.77
C GLY A 108 1.08 -8.02 -0.37
N SER A 109 0.97 -6.95 -1.16
CA SER A 109 -0.02 -5.89 -0.93
C SER A 109 -1.46 -6.39 -1.09
N MET A 110 -1.73 -7.24 -2.07
CA MET A 110 -3.05 -7.87 -2.28
C MET A 110 -3.41 -8.78 -1.11
N LEU A 111 -2.49 -9.65 -0.65
CA LEU A 111 -2.68 -10.49 0.55
C LEU A 111 -3.01 -9.63 1.78
N ALA A 112 -2.24 -8.55 2.00
CA ALA A 112 -2.44 -7.61 3.11
C ALA A 112 -3.79 -6.89 3.05
N ARG A 113 -4.27 -6.53 1.85
CA ARG A 113 -5.59 -5.94 1.64
C ARG A 113 -6.71 -6.95 1.91
N ALA A 114 -6.49 -8.21 1.56
CA ALA A 114 -7.41 -9.30 1.86
C ALA A 114 -7.47 -9.67 3.36
N GLY A 115 -6.57 -9.14 4.20
CA GLY A 115 -6.47 -9.46 5.63
C GLY A 115 -5.58 -10.67 5.92
N LEU A 116 -4.92 -11.22 4.92
CA LEU A 116 -4.00 -12.36 5.03
C LEU A 116 -2.59 -11.87 5.42
N LEU A 117 -2.49 -11.21 6.59
CA LEU A 117 -1.29 -10.48 7.00
C LEU A 117 -0.08 -11.39 7.18
N ASP A 118 -0.26 -12.59 7.76
CA ASP A 118 0.85 -13.52 7.99
C ASP A 118 1.37 -14.12 6.69
N GLU A 119 0.47 -14.41 5.73
CA GLU A 119 0.83 -14.87 4.40
C GLU A 119 1.56 -13.77 3.60
N SER A 120 1.10 -12.51 3.72
CA SER A 120 1.78 -11.34 3.17
C SER A 120 3.18 -11.18 3.73
N ASP A 121 3.34 -11.19 5.05
CA ASP A 121 4.64 -11.05 5.71
C ASP A 121 5.58 -12.18 5.33
N ALA A 122 5.13 -13.42 5.32
CA ALA A 122 5.94 -14.57 4.93
C ALA A 122 6.46 -14.45 3.50
N LEU A 123 5.62 -14.00 2.56
CA LEU A 123 6.02 -13.76 1.16
C LEU A 123 7.07 -12.63 1.07
N ILE A 124 6.80 -11.50 1.68
CA ILE A 124 7.63 -10.29 1.61
C ILE A 124 8.98 -10.49 2.31
N ILE A 125 9.02 -11.10 3.50
CA ILE A 125 10.25 -11.32 4.27
C ILE A 125 11.24 -12.21 3.50
N ARG A 126 10.75 -13.24 2.81
CA ARG A 126 11.61 -14.09 1.97
C ARG A 126 12.29 -13.29 0.86
N GLU A 127 11.64 -12.23 0.37
CA GLU A 127 12.12 -11.44 -0.75
C GLU A 127 13.05 -10.29 -0.37
N LEU A 128 13.04 -9.84 0.90
CA LEU A 128 13.84 -8.69 1.36
C LEU A 128 15.33 -8.77 0.97
N LYS A 129 15.94 -9.97 1.13
CA LYS A 129 17.38 -10.18 0.85
C LYS A 129 17.71 -10.27 -0.63
N ARG A 130 16.71 -10.47 -1.49
CA ARG A 130 16.87 -10.65 -2.94
C ARG A 130 16.57 -9.38 -3.71
N SER A 131 15.87 -8.44 -3.07
CA SER A 131 15.45 -7.19 -3.68
C SER A 131 16.57 -6.16 -3.71
N HIS A 132 16.70 -5.43 -4.82
CA HIS A 132 17.58 -4.26 -4.88
C HIS A 132 16.94 -3.02 -4.25
N SER A 133 15.63 -3.04 -3.97
CA SER A 133 14.89 -1.93 -3.37
C SER A 133 13.99 -2.42 -2.23
N PRO A 134 14.59 -3.02 -1.16
CA PRO A 134 13.84 -3.68 -0.09
C PRO A 134 12.93 -2.71 0.70
N TYR A 135 13.22 -1.41 0.64
CA TYR A 135 12.44 -0.38 1.32
C TYR A 135 10.97 -0.33 0.86
N TYR A 136 10.63 -0.73 -0.38
CA TYR A 136 9.24 -0.88 -0.79
C TYR A 136 8.52 -1.96 0.02
N TYR A 137 9.17 -3.09 0.23
CA TYR A 137 8.64 -4.21 1.01
C TYR A 137 8.51 -3.87 2.49
N MET A 138 9.46 -3.10 3.04
CA MET A 138 9.44 -2.66 4.44
C MET A 138 8.20 -1.82 4.76
N LEU A 139 7.71 -0.99 3.84
CA LEU A 139 6.45 -0.25 4.05
C LEU A 139 5.21 -1.17 4.04
N VAL A 140 5.22 -2.25 3.28
CA VAL A 140 4.15 -3.28 3.37
C VAL A 140 4.16 -3.92 4.75
N LEU A 141 5.34 -4.35 5.22
CA LEU A 141 5.51 -4.93 6.57
C LEU A 141 5.11 -3.95 7.68
N ALA A 142 5.48 -2.67 7.56
CA ALA A 142 5.06 -1.63 8.49
C ALA A 142 3.53 -1.49 8.53
N SER A 143 2.88 -1.48 7.37
CA SER A 143 1.42 -1.42 7.27
C SER A 143 0.76 -2.65 7.89
N ASN A 144 1.28 -3.86 7.62
CA ASN A 144 0.75 -5.10 8.17
C ASN A 144 0.89 -5.14 9.70
N ALA A 145 2.07 -4.76 10.21
CA ALA A 145 2.32 -4.68 11.64
C ALA A 145 1.36 -3.71 12.36
N LYS A 146 1.14 -2.52 11.77
CA LYS A 146 0.15 -1.55 12.31
C LYS A 146 -1.28 -2.11 12.31
N LYS A 147 -1.68 -2.82 11.25
CA LYS A 147 -3.02 -3.43 11.14
C LYS A 147 -3.30 -4.47 12.23
N ARG A 148 -2.28 -5.10 12.79
CA ARG A 148 -2.46 -6.03 13.92
C ARG A 148 -2.96 -5.36 15.19
N ASN A 149 -2.81 -4.04 15.28
CA ASN A 149 -3.31 -3.20 16.38
C ASN A 149 -2.95 -3.74 17.77
N THR A 150 -1.68 -4.09 17.96
CA THR A 150 -1.11 -4.56 19.23
C THR A 150 0.11 -3.72 19.58
N PRO A 151 0.52 -3.62 20.87
CA PRO A 151 1.75 -2.91 21.25
C PRO A 151 2.99 -3.41 20.48
N ALA A 152 3.15 -4.72 20.36
CA ALA A 152 4.25 -5.32 19.59
C ALA A 152 4.14 -4.99 18.09
N GLY A 153 2.92 -4.99 17.53
CA GLY A 153 2.66 -4.59 16.15
C GLY A 153 3.01 -3.12 15.92
N ASN A 154 2.65 -2.23 16.84
CA ASN A 154 2.99 -0.81 16.74
C ASN A 154 4.51 -0.57 16.76
N THR A 155 5.23 -1.23 17.65
CA THR A 155 6.70 -1.19 17.69
C THR A 155 7.31 -1.69 16.37
N ALA A 156 6.86 -2.84 15.90
CA ALA A 156 7.33 -3.41 14.63
C ALA A 156 7.01 -2.51 13.42
N ALA A 157 5.84 -1.84 13.42
CA ALA A 157 5.46 -0.91 12.35
C ALA A 157 6.40 0.30 12.27
N ILE A 158 6.74 0.89 13.42
CA ILE A 158 7.72 2.00 13.51
C ILE A 158 9.10 1.52 13.04
N ASP A 159 9.55 0.36 13.49
CA ASP A 159 10.85 -0.21 13.12
C ASP A 159 10.96 -0.47 11.61
N TRP A 160 9.95 -1.08 10.99
CA TRP A 160 9.93 -1.30 9.55
C TRP A 160 9.90 0.01 8.76
N ALA A 161 9.13 1.00 9.22
CA ALA A 161 9.08 2.32 8.57
C ALA A 161 10.43 3.05 8.68
N ARG A 162 11.11 2.97 9.85
CA ARG A 162 12.45 3.50 10.05
C ARG A 162 13.47 2.84 9.13
N GLN A 163 13.52 1.51 9.09
CA GLN A 163 14.42 0.75 8.21
C GLN A 163 14.17 1.09 6.74
N GLY A 164 12.90 1.22 6.33
CA GLY A 164 12.52 1.65 4.99
C GLY A 164 13.10 3.02 4.64
N TYR A 165 13.03 3.99 5.55
CA TYR A 165 13.63 5.32 5.38
C TYR A 165 15.16 5.24 5.30
N GLU A 166 15.80 4.57 6.27
CA GLU A 166 17.25 4.48 6.36
C GLU A 166 17.89 3.80 5.14
N THR A 167 17.21 2.82 4.54
CA THR A 167 17.71 2.07 3.38
C THR A 167 17.27 2.61 2.03
N SER A 168 16.34 3.57 2.01
CA SER A 168 15.83 4.15 0.76
C SER A 168 16.90 4.99 0.04
N VAL A 169 16.85 5.00 -1.29
CA VAL A 169 17.85 5.64 -2.14
C VAL A 169 17.20 6.69 -3.03
N GLY A 170 17.88 7.82 -3.18
CA GLY A 170 17.44 8.98 -3.96
C GLY A 170 16.59 9.96 -3.15
N PRO A 171 16.75 11.30 -3.40
CA PRO A 171 16.19 12.34 -2.53
C PRO A 171 14.67 12.28 -2.44
N ALA A 172 13.96 12.13 -3.57
CA ALA A 172 12.50 12.06 -3.58
C ALA A 172 11.98 10.81 -2.85
N THR A 173 12.66 9.66 -2.99
CA THR A 173 12.31 8.42 -2.29
C THR A 173 12.56 8.56 -0.80
N ARG A 174 13.73 9.08 -0.40
CA ARG A 174 14.05 9.31 1.01
C ARG A 174 13.06 10.24 1.68
N LEU A 175 12.65 11.30 1.00
CA LEU A 175 11.59 12.21 1.51
C LEU A 175 10.26 11.47 1.72
N GLU A 176 9.84 10.64 0.78
CA GLU A 176 8.56 9.91 0.87
C GLU A 176 8.57 8.84 1.96
N TRP A 177 9.66 8.05 2.05
CA TRP A 177 9.81 7.04 3.09
C TRP A 177 10.02 7.67 4.47
N GLY A 178 10.79 8.77 4.55
CA GLY A 178 10.96 9.54 5.76
C GLY A 178 9.65 10.17 6.25
N GLY A 179 8.87 10.76 5.35
CA GLY A 179 7.53 11.26 5.68
C GLY A 179 6.60 10.15 6.17
N SER A 180 6.73 8.94 5.63
CA SER A 180 6.00 7.78 6.13
C SER A 180 6.47 7.38 7.53
N TYR A 181 7.77 7.38 7.81
CA TYR A 181 8.30 7.09 9.14
C TYR A 181 7.81 8.11 10.18
N VAL A 182 7.87 9.41 9.89
CA VAL A 182 7.33 10.48 10.77
C VAL A 182 5.83 10.24 11.03
N ARG A 183 5.06 9.88 10.02
CA ARG A 183 3.64 9.55 10.17
C ARG A 183 3.41 8.37 11.11
N TYR A 184 4.21 7.30 11.03
CA TYR A 184 4.09 6.15 11.93
C TYR A 184 4.39 6.54 13.39
N LEU A 185 5.38 7.40 13.62
CA LEU A 185 5.67 7.92 14.96
C LEU A 185 4.50 8.71 15.53
N ILE A 186 3.98 9.69 14.77
CA ILE A 186 2.83 10.51 15.19
C ILE A 186 1.59 9.64 15.48
N ASP A 187 1.32 8.64 14.64
CA ASP A 187 0.14 7.80 14.77
C ASP A 187 0.23 6.79 15.94
N LEU A 188 1.42 6.32 16.28
CA LEU A 188 1.60 5.18 17.18
C LEU A 188 2.30 5.51 18.52
N THR A 189 3.10 6.58 18.53
CA THR A 189 3.82 7.06 19.72
C THR A 189 3.79 8.60 19.81
N PRO A 190 2.60 9.23 19.77
CA PRO A 190 2.48 10.69 19.73
C PRO A 190 3.10 11.41 20.92
N GLN A 191 3.33 10.71 22.03
CA GLN A 191 3.97 11.22 23.24
C GLN A 191 5.50 11.23 23.18
N ASP A 192 6.12 10.60 22.19
CA ASP A 192 7.58 10.59 22.00
C ASP A 192 8.00 11.79 21.13
N GLU A 193 7.86 12.98 21.68
CA GLU A 193 8.15 14.25 21.00
C GLU A 193 9.57 14.29 20.47
N ALA A 194 10.54 13.87 21.28
CA ALA A 194 11.96 13.91 20.93
C ALA A 194 12.26 13.05 19.68
N GLN A 195 11.62 11.88 19.56
CA GLN A 195 11.82 11.01 18.41
C GLN A 195 11.12 11.57 17.18
N ILE A 196 9.93 12.15 17.32
CA ILE A 196 9.18 12.77 16.23
C ILE A 196 9.94 13.97 15.66
N GLU A 197 10.40 14.88 16.53
CA GLU A 197 11.20 16.04 16.13
C GLU A 197 12.49 15.64 15.43
N LYS A 198 13.24 14.70 15.99
CA LYS A 198 14.47 14.19 15.39
C LYS A 198 14.24 13.59 14.01
N ALA A 199 13.19 12.78 13.85
CA ALA A 199 12.85 12.17 12.57
C ALA A 199 12.43 13.24 11.54
N ALA A 200 11.57 14.18 11.94
CA ALA A 200 11.13 15.27 11.06
C ALA A 200 12.30 16.16 10.63
N ALA A 201 13.18 16.54 11.56
CA ALA A 201 14.38 17.32 11.25
C ALA A 201 15.31 16.60 10.28
N SER A 202 15.52 15.28 10.45
CA SER A 202 16.31 14.45 9.55
C SER A 202 15.73 14.45 8.12
N VAL A 203 14.42 14.22 7.99
CA VAL A 203 13.73 14.18 6.70
C VAL A 203 13.76 15.54 6.00
N ILE A 204 13.54 16.62 6.74
CA ILE A 204 13.63 17.99 6.19
C ILE A 204 15.08 18.32 5.78
N GLY A 205 16.05 17.85 6.55
CA GLY A 205 17.48 18.03 6.26
C GLY A 205 17.91 17.44 4.92
N GLU A 206 17.29 16.36 4.45
CA GLU A 206 17.53 15.74 3.14
C GLU A 206 17.24 16.69 1.97
N LEU A 207 16.33 17.65 2.16
CA LEU A 207 15.89 18.57 1.12
C LEU A 207 16.91 19.65 0.78
N ARG A 208 17.91 19.86 1.64
CA ARG A 208 18.93 20.91 1.45
C ARG A 208 19.72 20.79 0.15
N THR A 209 19.80 19.59 -0.40
CA THR A 209 20.56 19.28 -1.61
C THR A 209 19.70 18.91 -2.80
N ASP A 210 18.36 18.97 -2.66
CA ASP A 210 17.42 18.63 -3.73
C ASP A 210 16.74 19.88 -4.30
N PRO A 211 17.13 20.39 -5.48
CA PRO A 211 16.46 21.51 -6.13
C PRO A 211 14.99 21.25 -6.45
N GLY A 212 14.60 19.98 -6.61
CA GLY A 212 13.22 19.56 -6.90
C GLY A 212 12.34 19.39 -5.67
N ALA A 213 12.88 19.56 -4.45
CA ALA A 213 12.18 19.28 -3.19
C ALA A 213 10.84 20.01 -3.04
N PHE A 214 10.71 21.19 -3.62
CA PHE A 214 9.53 22.07 -3.48
C PHE A 214 8.59 22.04 -4.69
N SER A 215 8.67 20.99 -5.51
CA SER A 215 7.82 20.85 -6.69
C SER A 215 7.21 19.45 -6.79
N GLY A 216 6.07 19.36 -7.49
CA GLY A 216 5.45 18.11 -7.91
C GLY A 216 5.17 17.12 -6.75
N ARG A 217 5.70 15.91 -6.83
CA ARG A 217 5.50 14.83 -5.86
C ARG A 217 6.13 15.15 -4.49
N SER A 218 7.34 15.71 -4.51
CA SER A 218 8.07 16.06 -3.28
C SER A 218 7.33 17.14 -2.50
N GLN A 219 6.84 18.18 -3.17
CA GLN A 219 6.01 19.21 -2.55
C GLN A 219 4.79 18.61 -1.85
N ARG A 220 4.02 17.77 -2.54
CA ARG A 220 2.84 17.12 -1.93
C ARG A 220 3.19 16.26 -0.71
N THR A 221 4.35 15.63 -0.70
CA THR A 221 4.82 14.85 0.45
C THR A 221 5.16 15.74 1.63
N LEU A 222 5.83 16.89 1.38
CA LEU A 222 6.11 17.90 2.38
C LEU A 222 4.85 18.50 2.98
N GLU A 223 3.89 18.89 2.14
CA GLU A 223 2.61 19.46 2.57
C GLU A 223 1.85 18.49 3.49
N ARG A 224 1.80 17.20 3.12
CA ARG A 224 1.17 16.16 3.97
C ARG A 224 1.90 15.99 5.30
N MET A 225 3.23 15.95 5.30
CA MET A 225 4.03 15.82 6.51
C MET A 225 3.89 17.04 7.41
N SER A 226 3.99 18.24 6.85
CA SER A 226 3.81 19.51 7.57
C SER A 226 2.42 19.63 8.20
N GLY A 227 1.37 19.29 7.45
CA GLY A 227 0.01 19.30 7.96
C GLY A 227 -0.20 18.34 9.15
N ARG A 228 0.45 17.15 9.11
CA ARG A 228 0.40 16.18 10.22
C ARG A 228 1.19 16.65 11.45
N LEU A 229 2.38 17.21 11.26
CA LEU A 229 3.17 17.79 12.34
C LEU A 229 2.44 18.96 13.00
N ALA A 230 1.86 19.86 12.21
CA ALA A 230 1.06 20.98 12.74
C ALA A 230 -0.20 20.49 13.50
N ALA A 231 -0.84 19.43 13.03
CA ALA A 231 -1.99 18.84 13.73
C ALA A 231 -1.60 18.16 15.04
N TRP A 232 -0.46 17.48 15.07
CA TRP A 232 0.10 16.85 16.25
C TRP A 232 0.53 17.88 17.30
N ASN A 233 1.18 18.96 16.89
CA ASN A 233 1.71 20.02 17.79
C ASN A 233 0.67 21.05 18.24
N LYS A 234 -0.61 20.88 17.95
CA LYS A 234 -1.66 21.86 18.32
C LYS A 234 -1.85 22.07 19.82
N ASN A 235 -1.37 21.15 20.63
CA ASN A 235 -1.54 21.16 22.08
C ASN A 235 -0.21 21.25 22.85
N GLY A 236 0.90 21.57 22.18
CA GLY A 236 2.24 21.73 22.76
C GLY A 236 2.79 23.12 22.63
#